data_530c801cd56ed790a451184204756184
#
_entry.id   530c801cd56ed790a451184204756184
#
_cell.length_a   1.000
_cell.length_b   1.000
_cell.length_c   1.000
_cell.angle_alpha   90.00
_cell.angle_beta   90.00
_cell.angle_gamma   90.00
#
_symmetry.space_group_name_H-M   'P 1'
#
loop_
_entity.id
_entity.type
_entity.pdbx_description
1 polymer ?
#
loop_
_entity_poly.entity_id
_entity_poly.type
_entity_poly.pdbx_seq_one_letter_code
_entity_poly.pdbx_strand_id
1 'polypeptide(L)'
;MRAFGAATAWSFGNAQIAFAAGPAGASYNRVLILVELKGGNDGLNTLVPYTDPAYYALRPKLAIKRDDVVQLSDRAGLHPSLEPLAALWRERQLAVLQGVGYPDPNLSHFRSIEIWDTASNSAEYRQDGWLTRAFAAQPTPRAFAADGVIIGSGDLGPLAGGGTRAIALANTEQFLRRAKLAQPVPISGNAALAHVQKVEADIVQAAAHLDARYQFRTEFPSGSFGSAVHTACQVIANPSGVAVVRVTLTGFDTHTNQAGTQARLLKEFADGVVALKSALVELDKWNDTVVLTYAEFGRRPKENVSGGTDHGTANVHFALGGRVAGGLYGSAPDIARLSGDGNPTYALDFRGAYATVLDRWWGVDSREVLGGRYAPIPFLKA
;
A
#
# COMPACT_ATOMS: atom_id res chain seq x y z
N MET A 1 -85.06 -20.52 22.23
CA MET A 1 -84.09 -19.50 22.56
C MET A 1 -82.71 -19.94 22.07
N ARG A 2 -82.19 -19.24 21.10
CA ARG A 2 -80.92 -19.59 20.43
C ARG A 2 -79.81 -18.85 21.11
N ALA A 3 -78.73 -19.54 21.57
CA ALA A 3 -77.54 -18.93 22.08
C ALA A 3 -76.50 -18.93 20.97
N PHE A 4 -75.99 -17.76 20.62
CA PHE A 4 -74.85 -17.58 19.70
C PHE A 4 -73.55 -17.66 20.51
N GLY A 5 -72.68 -18.58 20.16
CA GLY A 5 -71.31 -18.65 20.65
C GLY A 5 -70.39 -17.91 19.66
N ALA A 6 -69.72 -16.90 20.08
CA ALA A 6 -68.67 -16.19 19.34
C ALA A 6 -67.32 -16.91 19.53
N ALA A 7 -66.77 -17.44 18.46
CA ALA A 7 -65.42 -17.98 18.44
C ALA A 7 -64.40 -16.86 18.10
N THR A 8 -63.55 -16.48 19.07
CA THR A 8 -62.41 -15.58 18.85
C THR A 8 -61.24 -16.38 18.28
N ALA A 9 -60.94 -16.11 17.01
CA ALA A 9 -59.72 -16.66 16.37
C ALA A 9 -58.50 -15.82 16.82
N TRP A 10 -57.57 -16.45 17.47
CA TRP A 10 -56.24 -15.86 17.73
C TRP A 10 -55.35 -16.08 16.51
N SER A 11 -54.99 -15.01 15.80
CA SER A 11 -53.97 -15.05 14.75
C SER A 11 -52.58 -14.99 15.40
N PHE A 12 -51.83 -16.07 15.35
CA PHE A 12 -50.42 -16.08 15.65
C PHE A 12 -49.68 -15.38 14.50
N GLY A 13 -49.27 -14.13 14.71
CA GLY A 13 -48.35 -13.43 13.83
C GLY A 13 -47.01 -14.16 13.80
N ASN A 14 -46.57 -14.61 12.62
CA ASN A 14 -45.22 -15.11 12.42
C ASN A 14 -44.24 -13.98 12.66
N ALA A 15 -43.67 -13.90 13.84
CA ALA A 15 -42.46 -13.08 14.09
C ALA A 15 -41.31 -13.75 13.34
N GLN A 16 -40.95 -13.23 12.16
CA GLN A 16 -39.68 -13.55 11.53
C GLN A 16 -38.58 -12.96 12.40
N ILE A 17 -37.89 -13.82 13.14
CA ILE A 17 -36.63 -13.44 13.80
C ILE A 17 -35.61 -13.26 12.69
N ALA A 18 -35.37 -12.02 12.29
CA ALA A 18 -34.22 -11.69 11.45
C ALA A 18 -32.97 -11.94 12.31
N PHE A 19 -32.30 -13.05 12.08
CA PHE A 19 -30.93 -13.22 12.55
C PHE A 19 -30.11 -12.12 11.90
N ALA A 20 -29.63 -11.17 12.70
CA ALA A 20 -28.58 -10.26 12.26
C ALA A 20 -27.41 -11.16 11.77
N ALA A 21 -27.07 -11.07 10.50
CA ALA A 21 -25.88 -11.71 9.99
C ALA A 21 -24.72 -11.25 10.90
N GLY A 22 -24.03 -12.18 11.51
CA GLY A 22 -22.81 -11.88 12.26
C GLY A 22 -21.85 -11.11 11.35
N PRO A 23 -20.86 -10.37 11.90
CA PRO A 23 -19.94 -9.61 11.10
C PRO A 23 -19.38 -10.50 10.00
N ALA A 24 -19.58 -10.10 8.74
CA ALA A 24 -19.01 -10.80 7.61
C ALA A 24 -17.49 -10.87 7.83
N GLY A 25 -16.90 -12.06 7.73
CA GLY A 25 -15.45 -12.21 7.89
C GLY A 25 -14.70 -11.32 6.90
N ALA A 26 -13.46 -10.98 7.22
CA ALA A 26 -12.63 -10.11 6.38
C ALA A 26 -12.53 -10.61 4.93
N SER A 27 -12.62 -9.66 3.98
CA SER A 27 -12.65 -9.97 2.54
C SER A 27 -11.22 -10.08 1.96
N TYR A 28 -10.40 -11.00 2.46
CA TYR A 28 -9.00 -11.16 2.02
C TYR A 28 -8.82 -11.77 0.62
N ASN A 29 -9.88 -12.13 -0.07
CA ASN A 29 -9.86 -12.37 -1.52
C ASN A 29 -9.57 -11.08 -2.31
N ARG A 30 -9.66 -9.91 -1.65
CA ARG A 30 -9.27 -8.61 -2.15
C ARG A 30 -7.83 -8.32 -1.72
N VAL A 31 -6.93 -8.28 -2.70
CA VAL A 31 -5.48 -8.14 -2.48
C VAL A 31 -5.09 -6.68 -2.23
N LEU A 32 -4.21 -6.44 -1.28
CA LEU A 32 -3.49 -5.19 -1.13
C LEU A 32 -2.06 -5.34 -1.69
N ILE A 33 -1.68 -4.44 -2.60
CA ILE A 33 -0.28 -4.29 -3.01
C ILE A 33 0.26 -3.00 -2.40
N LEU A 34 1.28 -3.12 -1.54
CA LEU A 34 2.02 -1.99 -1.01
C LEU A 34 3.26 -1.75 -1.86
N VAL A 35 3.44 -0.53 -2.37
CA VAL A 35 4.65 -0.13 -3.09
C VAL A 35 5.40 0.90 -2.25
N GLU A 36 6.53 0.49 -1.69
CA GLU A 36 7.42 1.37 -0.97
C GLU A 36 8.30 2.17 -1.94
N LEU A 37 8.18 3.50 -1.92
CA LEU A 37 9.06 4.42 -2.65
C LEU A 37 10.20 4.82 -1.72
N LYS A 38 11.14 3.89 -1.52
CA LYS A 38 12.15 3.95 -0.46
C LYS A 38 13.19 5.04 -0.67
N GLY A 39 13.36 5.88 0.34
CA GLY A 39 14.28 7.01 0.36
C GLY A 39 13.56 8.36 0.47
N GLY A 40 12.24 8.39 0.59
CA GLY A 40 11.48 9.63 0.70
C GLY A 40 11.30 10.32 -0.65
N ASN A 41 10.38 9.82 -1.45
CA ASN A 41 10.05 10.41 -2.75
C ASN A 41 9.69 11.89 -2.65
N ASP A 42 10.11 12.69 -3.61
CA ASP A 42 9.78 14.12 -3.68
C ASP A 42 8.35 14.33 -4.20
N GLY A 43 7.44 14.62 -3.28
CA GLY A 43 6.02 14.85 -3.59
C GLY A 43 5.76 16.03 -4.50
N LEU A 44 6.52 17.14 -4.38
CA LEU A 44 6.31 18.34 -5.19
C LEU A 44 6.77 18.17 -6.64
N ASN A 45 7.72 17.30 -6.92
CA ASN A 45 8.09 16.94 -8.28
C ASN A 45 7.36 15.67 -8.76
N THR A 46 6.60 14.99 -7.91
CA THR A 46 5.70 13.89 -8.30
C THR A 46 4.34 14.42 -8.73
N LEU A 47 3.74 15.29 -7.93
CA LEU A 47 2.54 16.07 -8.25
C LEU A 47 2.92 17.56 -8.23
N VAL A 48 3.14 18.10 -9.39
CA VAL A 48 3.70 19.44 -9.58
C VAL A 48 2.63 20.51 -9.44
N PRO A 49 2.74 21.45 -8.49
CA PRO A 49 1.82 22.58 -8.36
C PRO A 49 2.18 23.69 -9.34
N TYR A 50 2.05 23.44 -10.62
CA TYR A 50 2.61 24.22 -11.72
C TYR A 50 2.06 25.65 -11.87
N THR A 51 1.05 26.02 -11.10
CA THR A 51 0.53 27.40 -11.03
C THR A 51 1.00 28.16 -9.81
N ASP A 52 1.70 27.49 -8.87
CA ASP A 52 2.16 28.14 -7.65
C ASP A 52 3.51 28.85 -7.87
N PRO A 53 3.57 30.19 -7.77
CA PRO A 53 4.84 30.91 -7.95
C PRO A 53 5.90 30.55 -6.88
N ALA A 54 5.48 30.14 -5.66
CA ALA A 54 6.40 29.71 -4.63
C ALA A 54 7.15 28.43 -5.02
N TYR A 55 6.53 27.53 -5.79
CA TYR A 55 7.20 26.34 -6.30
C TYR A 55 8.44 26.68 -7.14
N TYR A 56 8.31 27.63 -8.06
CA TYR A 56 9.42 28.05 -8.92
C TYR A 56 10.47 28.86 -8.14
N ALA A 57 10.02 29.67 -7.19
CA ALA A 57 10.94 30.45 -6.34
C ALA A 57 11.81 29.57 -5.43
N LEU A 58 11.24 28.48 -4.90
CA LEU A 58 11.93 27.53 -4.03
C LEU A 58 12.80 26.52 -4.80
N ARG A 59 12.52 26.32 -6.10
CA ARG A 59 13.15 25.29 -6.94
C ARG A 59 13.64 25.86 -8.29
N PRO A 60 14.54 26.86 -8.29
CA PRO A 60 14.99 27.51 -9.53
C PRO A 60 15.65 26.54 -10.54
N LYS A 61 16.15 25.36 -10.08
CA LYS A 61 16.77 24.33 -10.92
C LYS A 61 15.95 23.07 -11.04
N LEU A 62 15.21 22.67 -9.98
CA LEU A 62 14.47 21.43 -9.93
C LEU A 62 13.02 21.58 -10.39
N ALA A 63 12.48 22.79 -10.50
CA ALA A 63 11.12 23.00 -10.92
C ALA A 63 10.87 22.46 -12.33
N ILE A 64 9.77 21.73 -12.48
CA ILE A 64 9.28 21.23 -13.76
C ILE A 64 8.44 22.31 -14.42
N LYS A 65 8.68 22.59 -15.70
CA LYS A 65 7.96 23.60 -16.45
C LYS A 65 6.48 23.18 -16.60
N ARG A 66 5.62 24.19 -16.61
CA ARG A 66 4.17 23.99 -16.77
C ARG A 66 3.81 23.15 -17.99
N ASP A 67 4.48 23.40 -19.12
CA ASP A 67 4.15 22.74 -20.40
C ASP A 67 4.66 21.29 -20.46
N ASP A 68 5.54 20.88 -19.52
CA ASP A 68 6.08 19.53 -19.45
C ASP A 68 5.23 18.59 -18.58
N VAL A 69 4.35 19.13 -17.71
CA VAL A 69 3.58 18.28 -16.78
C VAL A 69 2.41 17.57 -17.46
N VAL A 70 2.08 16.39 -16.97
CA VAL A 70 0.83 15.69 -17.32
C VAL A 70 -0.30 16.28 -16.48
N GLN A 71 -1.08 17.19 -17.08
CA GLN A 71 -2.12 17.93 -16.37
C GLN A 71 -3.20 17.01 -15.80
N LEU A 72 -3.49 17.16 -14.51
CA LEU A 72 -4.61 16.49 -13.82
C LEU A 72 -5.75 17.46 -13.46
N SER A 73 -5.40 18.72 -13.23
CA SER A 73 -6.33 19.81 -12.87
C SER A 73 -5.76 21.14 -13.35
N ASP A 74 -6.47 22.25 -13.13
CA ASP A 74 -5.99 23.60 -13.47
C ASP A 74 -4.76 24.04 -12.64
N ARG A 75 -4.43 23.32 -11.55
CA ARG A 75 -3.38 23.72 -10.60
C ARG A 75 -2.26 22.71 -10.45
N ALA A 76 -2.51 21.43 -10.74
CA ALA A 76 -1.55 20.37 -10.50
C ALA A 76 -1.49 19.38 -11.67
N GLY A 77 -0.29 18.86 -11.91
CA GLY A 77 -0.02 17.83 -12.91
C GLY A 77 1.03 16.84 -12.41
N LEU A 78 1.04 15.64 -12.98
CA LEU A 78 2.07 14.66 -12.68
C LEU A 78 3.38 15.02 -13.34
N HIS A 79 4.47 14.54 -12.75
CA HIS A 79 5.79 14.54 -13.39
C HIS A 79 5.70 13.95 -14.82
N PRO A 80 6.43 14.47 -15.82
CA PRO A 80 6.39 13.96 -17.19
C PRO A 80 6.63 12.45 -17.31
N SER A 81 7.53 11.91 -16.50
CA SER A 81 7.81 10.46 -16.45
C SER A 81 6.64 9.60 -15.98
N LEU A 82 5.60 10.19 -15.40
CA LEU A 82 4.37 9.51 -14.99
C LEU A 82 3.27 9.52 -16.07
N GLU A 83 3.60 9.98 -17.28
CA GLU A 83 2.67 10.01 -18.43
C GLU A 83 1.94 8.66 -18.63
N PRO A 84 2.58 7.48 -18.50
CA PRO A 84 1.88 6.21 -18.65
C PRO A 84 0.70 6.02 -17.69
N LEU A 85 0.65 6.74 -16.56
CA LEU A 85 -0.47 6.71 -15.61
C LEU A 85 -1.66 7.58 -16.05
N ALA A 86 -1.54 8.40 -17.09
CA ALA A 86 -2.60 9.27 -17.58
C ALA A 86 -3.87 8.51 -17.99
N ALA A 87 -3.72 7.28 -18.50
CA ALA A 87 -4.85 6.41 -18.82
C ALA A 87 -5.64 6.04 -17.54
N LEU A 88 -4.94 5.63 -16.46
CA LEU A 88 -5.55 5.31 -15.16
C LEU A 88 -6.28 6.51 -14.54
N TRP A 89 -5.72 7.72 -14.71
CA TRP A 89 -6.39 8.95 -14.28
C TRP A 89 -7.70 9.18 -15.05
N ARG A 90 -7.68 9.11 -16.38
CA ARG A 90 -8.88 9.28 -17.23
C ARG A 90 -9.95 8.22 -16.94
N GLU A 91 -9.54 6.99 -16.64
CA GLU A 91 -10.44 5.89 -16.27
C GLU A 91 -10.94 5.97 -14.81
N ARG A 92 -10.53 6.99 -14.07
CA ARG A 92 -10.89 7.15 -12.65
C ARG A 92 -10.45 5.96 -11.78
N GLN A 93 -9.27 5.42 -12.07
CA GLN A 93 -8.65 4.30 -11.36
C GLN A 93 -7.33 4.69 -10.67
N LEU A 94 -7.01 5.97 -10.65
CA LEU A 94 -5.88 6.59 -9.95
C LEU A 94 -6.38 7.67 -9.00
N ALA A 95 -6.15 7.47 -7.71
CA ALA A 95 -6.31 8.48 -6.66
C ALA A 95 -4.93 9.02 -6.27
N VAL A 96 -4.79 10.33 -6.20
CA VAL A 96 -3.57 11.02 -5.76
C VAL A 96 -3.83 11.64 -4.40
N LEU A 97 -3.11 11.16 -3.38
CA LEU A 97 -3.21 11.61 -2.00
C LEU A 97 -2.16 12.70 -1.77
N GLN A 98 -2.60 13.94 -1.51
CA GLN A 98 -1.74 15.11 -1.39
C GLN A 98 -1.50 15.47 0.07
N GLY A 99 -0.30 15.98 0.36
CA GLY A 99 0.04 16.47 1.69
C GLY A 99 -0.02 15.39 2.75
N VAL A 100 0.39 14.17 2.41
CA VAL A 100 0.35 13.03 3.33
C VAL A 100 1.50 13.10 4.32
N GLY A 101 1.20 12.98 5.60
CA GLY A 101 2.16 13.00 6.69
C GLY A 101 1.55 12.53 8.00
N TYR A 102 2.12 12.97 9.11
CA TYR A 102 1.66 12.67 10.47
C TYR A 102 2.15 13.72 11.47
N PRO A 103 1.56 13.80 12.68
CA PRO A 103 2.00 14.72 13.72
C PRO A 103 3.42 14.43 14.20
N ASP A 104 4.18 15.49 14.53
CA ASP A 104 5.55 15.41 15.07
C ASP A 104 6.46 14.51 14.21
N PRO A 105 6.63 14.80 12.91
CA PRO A 105 7.29 13.91 11.96
C PRO A 105 8.76 13.67 12.32
N ASN A 106 9.21 12.44 12.19
CA ASN A 106 10.62 12.09 12.30
C ASN A 106 11.24 12.01 10.90
N LEU A 107 12.40 12.65 10.70
CA LEU A 107 13.10 12.71 9.42
C LEU A 107 14.32 11.78 9.33
N SER A 108 14.47 10.84 10.28
CA SER A 108 15.39 9.72 10.16
C SER A 108 14.73 8.60 9.37
N HIS A 109 15.40 8.07 8.35
CA HIS A 109 14.90 6.95 7.56
C HIS A 109 14.41 5.78 8.43
N PHE A 110 15.25 5.33 9.37
CA PHE A 110 14.94 4.17 10.21
C PHE A 110 13.69 4.39 11.08
N ARG A 111 13.62 5.55 11.75
CA ARG A 111 12.50 5.82 12.64
C ARG A 111 11.22 6.12 11.86
N SER A 112 11.32 6.89 10.78
CA SER A 112 10.13 7.24 10.02
C SER A 112 9.51 6.04 9.32
N ILE A 113 10.32 5.16 8.71
CA ILE A 113 9.75 3.95 8.08
C ILE A 113 9.14 3.01 9.15
N GLU A 114 9.73 2.90 10.35
CA GLU A 114 9.14 2.16 11.46
C GLU A 114 7.76 2.71 11.84
N ILE A 115 7.58 4.04 11.88
CA ILE A 115 6.29 4.68 12.15
C ILE A 115 5.26 4.31 11.09
N TRP A 116 5.62 4.33 9.81
CA TRP A 116 4.73 3.93 8.72
C TRP A 116 4.41 2.43 8.76
N ASP A 117 5.40 1.59 8.98
CA ASP A 117 5.24 0.13 9.02
C ASP A 117 4.40 -0.33 10.21
N THR A 118 4.51 0.37 11.34
CA THR A 118 3.75 0.04 12.55
C THR A 118 2.47 0.87 12.72
N ALA A 119 2.25 1.91 11.89
CA ALA A 119 1.21 2.90 12.09
C ALA A 119 1.22 3.56 13.48
N SER A 120 2.39 3.62 14.14
CA SER A 120 2.57 4.21 15.47
C SER A 120 2.58 5.75 15.44
N ASN A 121 2.55 6.37 16.62
CA ASN A 121 2.90 7.76 16.79
C ASN A 121 4.42 7.95 16.88
N SER A 122 4.90 9.16 16.69
CA SER A 122 6.34 9.45 16.70
C SER A 122 7.04 9.09 18.00
N ALA A 123 6.36 9.21 19.15
CA ALA A 123 6.88 8.86 20.47
C ALA A 123 6.65 7.38 20.86
N GLU A 124 5.90 6.63 20.04
CA GLU A 124 5.53 5.25 20.35
C GLU A 124 6.40 4.28 19.54
N TYR A 125 7.04 3.32 20.23
CA TYR A 125 7.83 2.25 19.62
C TYR A 125 7.05 0.93 19.67
N ARG A 126 6.76 0.37 18.50
CA ARG A 126 6.07 -0.93 18.35
C ARG A 126 6.98 -1.94 17.68
N GLN A 127 6.81 -3.21 18.05
CA GLN A 127 7.55 -4.33 17.45
C GLN A 127 6.75 -5.03 16.33
N ASP A 128 5.46 -4.74 16.22
CA ASP A 128 4.53 -5.36 15.28
C ASP A 128 4.05 -4.38 14.22
N GLY A 129 4.08 -4.82 12.97
CA GLY A 129 3.53 -4.10 11.85
C GLY A 129 2.00 -4.01 11.89
N TRP A 130 1.43 -2.99 11.25
CA TRP A 130 -0.02 -2.80 11.26
C TRP A 130 -0.77 -3.95 10.55
N LEU A 131 -0.18 -4.59 9.55
CA LEU A 131 -0.75 -5.76 8.88
C LEU A 131 -0.72 -7.00 9.79
N THR A 132 0.35 -7.18 10.56
CA THR A 132 0.41 -8.25 11.57
C THR A 132 -0.72 -8.12 12.57
N ARG A 133 -1.01 -6.90 13.05
CA ARG A 133 -2.15 -6.67 13.95
C ARG A 133 -3.50 -6.90 13.25
N ALA A 134 -3.62 -6.53 11.96
CA ALA A 134 -4.84 -6.80 11.20
C ALA A 134 -5.12 -8.30 11.11
N PHE A 135 -4.09 -9.12 10.84
CA PHE A 135 -4.22 -10.57 10.75
C PHE A 135 -4.37 -11.26 12.13
N ALA A 136 -3.88 -10.63 13.20
CA ALA A 136 -4.17 -11.09 14.56
C ALA A 136 -5.63 -10.83 14.94
N ALA A 137 -6.19 -9.67 14.59
CA ALA A 137 -7.59 -9.31 14.84
C ALA A 137 -8.54 -10.16 13.98
N GLN A 138 -8.21 -10.33 12.70
CA GLN A 138 -8.99 -11.16 11.76
C GLN A 138 -8.02 -12.02 10.92
N PRO A 139 -7.84 -13.30 11.23
CA PRO A 139 -6.92 -14.17 10.51
C PRO A 139 -7.29 -14.37 9.04
N THR A 140 -6.27 -14.45 8.18
CA THR A 140 -6.44 -14.82 6.79
C THR A 140 -6.90 -16.28 6.65
N PRO A 141 -7.51 -16.68 5.53
CA PRO A 141 -7.88 -18.06 5.28
C PRO A 141 -6.66 -19.01 5.42
N ARG A 142 -6.87 -20.14 6.09
CA ARG A 142 -5.80 -21.16 6.26
C ARG A 142 -5.29 -21.72 4.93
N ALA A 143 -6.13 -21.68 3.90
CA ALA A 143 -5.78 -22.12 2.54
C ALA A 143 -4.79 -21.17 1.83
N PHE A 144 -4.60 -19.94 2.33
CA PHE A 144 -3.64 -19.02 1.72
C PHE A 144 -2.21 -19.54 1.85
N ALA A 145 -1.42 -19.36 0.80
CA ALA A 145 0.00 -19.73 0.77
C ALA A 145 0.79 -18.98 1.84
N ALA A 146 0.44 -17.70 2.03
CA ALA A 146 0.98 -16.82 3.05
C ALA A 146 -0.04 -15.71 3.37
N ASP A 147 0.13 -15.01 4.49
CA ASP A 147 -0.64 -13.80 4.79
C ASP A 147 -0.13 -12.64 3.94
N GLY A 148 1.19 -12.58 3.73
CA GLY A 148 1.81 -11.61 2.87
C GLY A 148 3.17 -12.04 2.31
N VAL A 149 3.51 -11.48 1.13
CA VAL A 149 4.76 -11.72 0.43
C VAL A 149 5.49 -10.40 0.20
N ILE A 150 6.77 -10.34 0.57
CA ILE A 150 7.66 -9.21 0.38
C ILE A 150 8.60 -9.50 -0.78
N ILE A 151 8.71 -8.57 -1.73
CA ILE A 151 9.52 -8.73 -2.93
C ILE A 151 10.52 -7.56 -3.04
N GLY A 152 11.78 -7.88 -3.22
CA GLY A 152 12.85 -6.89 -3.38
C GLY A 152 13.40 -6.33 -2.06
N SER A 153 12.96 -6.86 -0.91
CA SER A 153 13.48 -6.52 0.42
C SER A 153 13.52 -7.75 1.33
N GLY A 154 14.46 -7.79 2.26
CA GLY A 154 14.46 -8.77 3.36
C GLY A 154 13.75 -8.25 4.62
N ASP A 155 13.36 -6.98 4.63
CA ASP A 155 12.66 -6.33 5.73
C ASP A 155 11.17 -6.63 5.64
N LEU A 156 10.58 -7.16 6.71
CA LEU A 156 9.15 -7.51 6.77
C LEU A 156 8.25 -6.27 6.84
N GLY A 157 8.76 -5.13 7.31
CA GLY A 157 8.02 -3.87 7.38
C GLY A 157 6.65 -4.00 8.03
N PRO A 158 5.55 -3.64 7.34
CA PRO A 158 4.19 -3.73 7.89
C PRO A 158 3.76 -5.14 8.32
N LEU A 159 4.47 -6.18 7.85
CA LEU A 159 4.23 -7.59 8.17
C LEU A 159 5.15 -8.11 9.29
N ALA A 160 5.98 -7.25 9.90
CA ALA A 160 6.86 -7.61 11.01
C ALA A 160 6.06 -8.03 12.25
N GLY A 161 6.59 -8.96 13.03
CA GLY A 161 6.00 -9.42 14.28
C GLY A 161 5.66 -10.91 14.27
N GLY A 162 5.26 -11.41 15.44
CA GLY A 162 4.91 -12.83 15.62
C GLY A 162 3.51 -13.17 15.12
N GLY A 163 3.35 -14.39 14.61
CA GLY A 163 2.04 -14.93 14.21
C GLY A 163 1.64 -14.71 12.75
N THR A 164 2.30 -13.82 12.02
CA THR A 164 2.06 -13.59 10.59
C THR A 164 2.90 -14.54 9.75
N ARG A 165 2.28 -15.17 8.75
CA ARG A 165 2.96 -15.99 7.73
C ARG A 165 3.48 -15.07 6.62
N ALA A 166 4.55 -14.33 6.90
CA ALA A 166 5.19 -13.42 5.95
C ALA A 166 6.41 -14.08 5.29
N ILE A 167 6.52 -13.93 3.97
CA ILE A 167 7.58 -14.53 3.18
C ILE A 167 8.32 -13.45 2.41
N ALA A 168 9.65 -13.36 2.58
CA ALA A 168 10.50 -12.47 1.81
C ALA A 168 11.10 -13.19 0.60
N LEU A 169 10.77 -12.71 -0.60
CA LEU A 169 11.27 -13.22 -1.88
C LEU A 169 12.25 -12.22 -2.49
N ALA A 170 13.52 -12.53 -2.49
CA ALA A 170 14.48 -11.79 -3.30
C ALA A 170 14.28 -12.09 -4.80
N ASN A 171 13.99 -13.36 -5.12
CA ASN A 171 13.46 -13.80 -6.41
C ASN A 171 12.79 -15.17 -6.24
N THR A 172 11.72 -15.42 -6.99
CA THR A 172 10.88 -16.62 -6.85
C THR A 172 11.67 -17.90 -7.17
N GLU A 173 12.55 -17.90 -8.17
CA GLU A 173 13.34 -19.09 -8.52
C GLU A 173 14.35 -19.45 -7.44
N GLN A 174 15.02 -18.45 -6.86
CA GLN A 174 15.95 -18.65 -5.77
C GLN A 174 15.24 -19.15 -4.52
N PHE A 175 14.05 -18.64 -4.24
CA PHE A 175 13.20 -19.09 -3.15
C PHE A 175 12.82 -20.57 -3.31
N LEU A 176 12.29 -20.96 -4.48
CA LEU A 176 11.91 -22.34 -4.77
C LEU A 176 13.09 -23.30 -4.70
N ARG A 177 14.28 -22.87 -5.18
CA ARG A 177 15.51 -23.68 -5.05
C ARG A 177 15.90 -23.88 -3.59
N ARG A 178 15.85 -22.84 -2.76
CA ARG A 178 16.16 -22.93 -1.32
C ARG A 178 15.15 -23.76 -0.56
N ALA A 179 13.86 -23.59 -0.85
CA ALA A 179 12.81 -24.36 -0.20
C ALA A 179 12.89 -25.86 -0.47
N LYS A 180 13.37 -26.28 -1.67
CA LYS A 180 13.65 -27.69 -1.99
C LYS A 180 14.79 -28.29 -1.17
N LEU A 181 15.66 -27.45 -0.59
CA LEU A 181 16.75 -27.87 0.29
C LEU A 181 16.34 -27.92 1.77
N ALA A 182 15.25 -27.26 2.13
CA ALA A 182 14.73 -27.26 3.49
C ALA A 182 14.05 -28.62 3.76
N GLN A 183 14.47 -29.31 4.82
CA GLN A 183 13.84 -30.54 5.28
C GLN A 183 13.02 -30.23 6.54
N PRO A 184 11.69 -30.41 6.53
CA PRO A 184 10.89 -30.20 7.72
C PRO A 184 11.35 -31.13 8.84
N VAL A 185 11.76 -30.55 9.96
CA VAL A 185 12.14 -31.31 11.16
C VAL A 185 10.95 -31.28 12.16
N PRO A 186 10.70 -32.35 12.93
CA PRO A 186 9.65 -32.36 13.94
C PRO A 186 9.77 -31.19 14.94
N ILE A 187 8.64 -30.57 15.30
CA ILE A 187 8.61 -29.38 16.17
C ILE A 187 9.18 -29.75 17.54
N SER A 188 10.19 -29.00 17.96
CA SER A 188 10.87 -29.16 19.24
C SER A 188 10.06 -28.60 20.42
N GLY A 189 10.25 -29.15 21.63
CA GLY A 189 9.73 -28.55 22.86
C GLY A 189 10.43 -27.25 23.27
N ASN A 190 11.54 -26.85 22.63
CA ASN A 190 12.21 -25.59 22.85
C ASN A 190 11.53 -24.49 22.01
N ALA A 191 11.00 -23.42 22.66
CA ALA A 191 10.22 -22.37 22.01
C ALA A 191 10.97 -21.64 20.88
N ALA A 192 12.28 -21.38 21.04
CA ALA A 192 13.08 -20.71 20.01
C ALA A 192 13.30 -21.62 18.79
N LEU A 193 13.61 -22.92 19.04
CA LEU A 193 13.78 -23.91 17.98
C LEU A 193 12.44 -24.22 17.29
N ALA A 194 11.35 -24.31 18.05
CA ALA A 194 10.00 -24.47 17.50
C ALA A 194 9.59 -23.30 16.57
N HIS A 195 10.00 -22.09 16.91
CA HIS A 195 9.79 -20.93 16.03
C HIS A 195 10.54 -21.06 14.70
N VAL A 196 11.83 -21.42 14.72
CA VAL A 196 12.64 -21.64 13.51
C VAL A 196 12.04 -22.77 12.66
N GLN A 197 11.67 -23.88 13.28
CA GLN A 197 11.08 -25.04 12.59
C GLN A 197 9.73 -24.69 11.95
N LYS A 198 8.92 -23.85 12.64
CA LYS A 198 7.67 -23.35 12.08
C LYS A 198 7.91 -22.46 10.86
N VAL A 199 8.89 -21.56 10.93
CA VAL A 199 9.25 -20.69 9.79
C VAL A 199 9.73 -21.55 8.60
N GLU A 200 10.55 -22.59 8.84
CA GLU A 200 10.96 -23.51 7.78
C GLU A 200 9.78 -24.28 7.16
N ALA A 201 8.86 -24.77 7.98
CA ALA A 201 7.67 -25.46 7.50
C ALA A 201 6.76 -24.52 6.68
N ASP A 202 6.56 -23.28 7.14
CA ASP A 202 5.79 -22.25 6.43
C ASP A 202 6.46 -21.91 5.07
N ILE A 203 7.81 -21.86 5.00
CA ILE A 203 8.59 -21.66 3.77
C ILE A 203 8.38 -22.81 2.79
N VAL A 204 8.46 -24.06 3.25
CA VAL A 204 8.27 -25.26 2.41
C VAL A 204 6.85 -25.33 1.88
N GLN A 205 5.87 -25.07 2.73
CA GLN A 205 4.46 -25.05 2.34
C GLN A 205 4.18 -23.95 1.30
N ALA A 206 4.70 -22.74 1.52
CA ALA A 206 4.57 -21.64 0.58
C ALA A 206 5.24 -21.93 -0.76
N ALA A 207 6.42 -22.56 -0.75
CA ALA A 207 7.12 -22.93 -1.97
C ALA A 207 6.33 -23.97 -2.79
N ALA A 208 5.73 -24.97 -2.14
CA ALA A 208 4.88 -25.95 -2.80
C ALA A 208 3.67 -25.31 -3.48
N HIS A 209 3.13 -24.23 -2.88
CA HIS A 209 2.02 -23.48 -3.47
C HIS A 209 2.44 -22.48 -4.55
N LEU A 210 3.69 -21.95 -4.52
CA LEU A 210 4.19 -20.94 -5.47
C LEU A 210 4.84 -21.55 -6.73
N ASP A 211 4.94 -22.89 -6.85
CA ASP A 211 5.60 -23.54 -7.99
C ASP A 211 4.78 -23.51 -9.30
N ALA A 212 3.50 -23.12 -9.23
CA ALA A 212 2.67 -22.93 -10.42
C ALA A 212 3.02 -21.60 -11.13
N ARG A 213 3.63 -21.70 -12.31
CA ARG A 213 4.01 -20.53 -13.12
C ARG A 213 2.90 -20.20 -14.11
N TYR A 214 2.27 -19.05 -13.92
CA TYR A 214 1.36 -18.49 -14.92
C TYR A 214 2.16 -17.90 -16.08
N GLN A 215 1.75 -18.18 -17.32
CA GLN A 215 2.38 -17.64 -18.52
C GLN A 215 1.66 -16.36 -18.93
N PHE A 216 2.23 -15.22 -18.51
CA PHE A 216 1.68 -13.91 -18.87
C PHE A 216 1.91 -13.59 -20.35
N ARG A 217 0.90 -13.01 -20.98
CA ARG A 217 1.03 -12.31 -22.27
C ARG A 217 1.53 -10.88 -22.09
N THR A 218 1.33 -10.35 -20.90
CA THR A 218 1.82 -9.03 -20.50
C THR A 218 3.35 -9.00 -20.52
N GLU A 219 3.92 -8.00 -21.20
CA GLU A 219 5.34 -7.70 -21.14
C GLU A 219 5.67 -6.88 -19.91
N PHE A 220 6.67 -7.31 -19.14
CA PHE A 220 7.12 -6.61 -17.96
C PHE A 220 8.38 -5.79 -18.27
N PRO A 221 8.49 -4.55 -17.71
CA PRO A 221 9.69 -3.74 -17.90
C PRO A 221 10.94 -4.48 -17.42
N SER A 222 12.05 -4.25 -18.09
CA SER A 222 13.36 -4.71 -17.62
C SER A 222 13.77 -3.96 -16.34
N GLY A 223 14.68 -4.56 -15.56
CA GLY A 223 15.19 -3.98 -14.33
C GLY A 223 14.57 -4.60 -13.06
N SER A 224 15.07 -4.15 -11.91
CA SER A 224 14.72 -4.77 -10.61
C SER A 224 13.25 -4.58 -10.25
N PHE A 225 12.68 -3.40 -10.49
CA PHE A 225 11.27 -3.13 -10.18
C PHE A 225 10.32 -3.88 -11.11
N GLY A 226 10.60 -3.91 -12.42
CA GLY A 226 9.80 -4.71 -13.37
C GLY A 226 9.83 -6.20 -13.04
N SER A 227 10.99 -6.75 -12.66
CA SER A 227 11.12 -8.13 -12.18
C SER A 227 10.35 -8.37 -10.88
N ALA A 228 10.36 -7.40 -9.96
CA ALA A 228 9.60 -7.49 -8.72
C ALA A 228 8.08 -7.45 -8.97
N VAL A 229 7.62 -6.60 -9.90
CA VAL A 229 6.22 -6.55 -10.35
C VAL A 229 5.80 -7.87 -11.00
N HIS A 230 6.62 -8.44 -11.88
CA HIS A 230 6.37 -9.75 -12.46
C HIS A 230 6.22 -10.83 -11.38
N THR A 231 7.14 -10.85 -10.41
CA THR A 231 7.05 -11.78 -9.26
C THR A 231 5.76 -11.57 -8.45
N ALA A 232 5.36 -10.31 -8.22
CA ALA A 232 4.09 -10.00 -7.54
C ALA A 232 2.89 -10.57 -8.30
N CYS A 233 2.86 -10.43 -9.62
CA CYS A 233 1.81 -11.01 -10.45
C CYS A 233 1.80 -12.54 -10.40
N GLN A 234 2.96 -13.21 -10.39
CA GLN A 234 3.06 -14.66 -10.21
C GLN A 234 2.49 -15.11 -8.86
N VAL A 235 2.79 -14.37 -7.79
CA VAL A 235 2.26 -14.65 -6.45
C VAL A 235 0.71 -14.51 -6.43
N ILE A 236 0.17 -13.47 -7.07
CA ILE A 236 -1.28 -13.22 -7.13
C ILE A 236 -1.99 -14.22 -8.06
N ALA A 237 -1.32 -14.70 -9.10
CA ALA A 237 -1.86 -15.72 -10.00
C ALA A 237 -2.02 -17.09 -9.32
N ASN A 238 -1.38 -17.29 -8.16
CA ASN A 238 -1.44 -18.54 -7.44
C ASN A 238 -2.84 -18.76 -6.84
N PRO A 239 -3.49 -19.91 -7.10
CA PRO A 239 -4.84 -20.20 -6.60
C PRO A 239 -4.92 -20.29 -5.06
N SER A 240 -3.80 -20.56 -4.37
CA SER A 240 -3.79 -20.58 -2.89
C SER A 240 -3.96 -19.19 -2.28
N GLY A 241 -3.70 -18.11 -3.06
CA GLY A 241 -3.94 -16.74 -2.64
C GLY A 241 -2.96 -16.18 -1.60
N VAL A 242 -2.97 -14.86 -1.51
CA VAL A 242 -2.30 -14.04 -0.47
C VAL A 242 -3.16 -12.80 -0.21
N ALA A 243 -3.12 -12.26 1.00
CA ALA A 243 -3.83 -11.01 1.31
C ALA A 243 -3.03 -9.76 0.90
N VAL A 244 -1.69 -9.83 1.02
CA VAL A 244 -0.80 -8.68 0.79
C VAL A 244 0.41 -9.08 -0.05
N VAL A 245 0.79 -8.19 -0.97
CA VAL A 245 2.10 -8.21 -1.62
C VAL A 245 2.77 -6.86 -1.39
N ARG A 246 4.00 -6.85 -0.85
CA ARG A 246 4.81 -5.63 -0.72
C ARG A 246 5.94 -5.66 -1.74
N VAL A 247 6.09 -4.56 -2.48
CA VAL A 247 7.15 -4.36 -3.47
C VAL A 247 7.92 -3.10 -3.13
N THR A 248 9.24 -3.10 -3.24
CA THR A 248 10.08 -1.94 -2.93
C THR A 248 10.75 -1.40 -4.18
N LEU A 249 10.62 -0.09 -4.43
CA LEU A 249 11.40 0.67 -5.40
C LEU A 249 12.33 1.60 -4.64
N THR A 250 13.65 1.35 -4.73
CA THR A 250 14.68 2.07 -3.98
C THR A 250 15.30 3.21 -4.78
N GLY A 251 15.93 4.18 -4.07
CA GLY A 251 16.75 5.21 -4.70
C GLY A 251 16.18 6.62 -4.63
N PHE A 252 15.09 6.85 -3.90
CA PHE A 252 14.46 8.16 -3.74
C PHE A 252 15.18 9.09 -2.74
N ASP A 253 16.25 8.65 -2.11
CA ASP A 253 17.08 9.52 -1.24
C ASP A 253 17.97 10.44 -2.08
N THR A 254 17.35 11.44 -2.71
CA THR A 254 17.94 12.28 -3.75
C THR A 254 18.44 13.61 -3.22
N HIS A 255 19.47 13.59 -2.35
CA HIS A 255 20.14 14.80 -1.87
C HIS A 255 20.98 15.50 -2.94
N THR A 256 21.33 14.81 -4.03
CA THR A 256 22.13 15.30 -5.15
C THR A 256 21.58 14.76 -6.48
N ASN A 257 21.78 15.52 -7.57
CA ASN A 257 21.39 15.09 -8.92
C ASN A 257 19.95 14.53 -9.03
N GLN A 258 19.02 15.13 -8.29
CA GLN A 258 17.67 14.62 -8.12
C GLN A 258 16.90 14.54 -9.42
N ALA A 259 16.97 15.56 -10.29
CA ALA A 259 16.11 15.67 -11.49
C ALA A 259 16.14 14.40 -12.35
N GLY A 260 17.32 13.93 -12.74
CA GLY A 260 17.47 12.74 -13.57
C GLY A 260 17.16 11.44 -12.81
N THR A 261 17.58 11.36 -11.55
CA THR A 261 17.33 10.17 -10.72
C THR A 261 15.85 9.96 -10.46
N GLN A 262 15.14 11.01 -10.03
CA GLN A 262 13.71 10.94 -9.77
C GLN A 262 12.92 10.68 -11.05
N ALA A 263 13.26 11.33 -12.17
CA ALA A 263 12.61 11.10 -13.47
C ALA A 263 12.70 9.62 -13.88
N ARG A 264 13.87 8.99 -13.73
CA ARG A 264 14.06 7.55 -14.01
C ARG A 264 13.23 6.68 -13.08
N LEU A 265 13.26 6.94 -11.76
CA LEU A 265 12.52 6.14 -10.79
C LEU A 265 11.00 6.26 -10.97
N LEU A 266 10.49 7.45 -11.25
CA LEU A 266 9.07 7.66 -11.54
C LEU A 266 8.67 6.97 -12.85
N LYS A 267 9.55 6.92 -13.86
CA LYS A 267 9.33 6.15 -15.10
C LYS A 267 9.27 4.65 -14.81
N GLU A 268 10.23 4.10 -14.05
CA GLU A 268 10.22 2.70 -13.64
C GLU A 268 8.94 2.34 -12.88
N PHE A 269 8.51 3.22 -11.95
CA PHE A 269 7.25 3.07 -11.24
C PHE A 269 6.05 3.05 -12.18
N ALA A 270 5.94 4.03 -13.07
CA ALA A 270 4.81 4.14 -14.00
C ALA A 270 4.71 2.94 -14.93
N ASP A 271 5.82 2.55 -15.56
CA ASP A 271 5.87 1.40 -16.47
C ASP A 271 5.53 0.09 -15.71
N GLY A 272 6.07 -0.08 -14.50
CA GLY A 272 5.76 -1.23 -13.65
C GLY A 272 4.28 -1.29 -13.26
N VAL A 273 3.66 -0.16 -12.91
CA VAL A 273 2.23 -0.09 -12.57
C VAL A 273 1.35 -0.40 -13.79
N VAL A 274 1.72 0.07 -14.98
CA VAL A 274 0.98 -0.25 -16.21
C VAL A 274 1.06 -1.74 -16.52
N ALA A 275 2.24 -2.34 -16.41
CA ALA A 275 2.41 -3.79 -16.57
C ALA A 275 1.63 -4.58 -15.50
N LEU A 276 1.67 -4.13 -14.23
CA LEU A 276 0.89 -4.70 -13.14
C LEU A 276 -0.61 -4.69 -13.46
N LYS A 277 -1.16 -3.53 -13.90
CA LYS A 277 -2.56 -3.44 -14.33
C LYS A 277 -2.88 -4.44 -15.44
N SER A 278 -2.05 -4.49 -16.47
CA SER A 278 -2.26 -5.38 -17.63
C SER A 278 -2.30 -6.85 -17.19
N ALA A 279 -1.34 -7.28 -16.37
CA ALA A 279 -1.29 -8.63 -15.84
C ALA A 279 -2.46 -8.96 -14.91
N LEU A 280 -2.88 -8.03 -14.06
CA LEU A 280 -4.04 -8.23 -13.17
C LEU A 280 -5.37 -8.23 -13.93
N VAL A 281 -5.48 -7.49 -15.04
CA VAL A 281 -6.62 -7.60 -15.95
C VAL A 281 -6.62 -8.97 -16.64
N GLU A 282 -5.47 -9.47 -17.08
CA GLU A 282 -5.30 -10.80 -17.67
C GLU A 282 -5.73 -11.92 -16.71
N LEU A 283 -5.51 -11.72 -15.40
CA LEU A 283 -5.91 -12.62 -14.32
C LEU A 283 -7.36 -12.42 -13.82
N ASP A 284 -8.09 -11.42 -14.35
CA ASP A 284 -9.39 -10.97 -13.79
C ASP A 284 -9.30 -10.57 -12.29
N LYS A 285 -8.16 -9.96 -11.89
CA LYS A 285 -7.87 -9.56 -10.50
C LYS A 285 -7.79 -8.05 -10.29
N TRP A 286 -7.84 -7.23 -11.36
CA TRP A 286 -7.70 -5.78 -11.22
C TRP A 286 -8.76 -5.13 -10.34
N ASN A 287 -10.01 -5.63 -10.40
CA ASN A 287 -11.10 -5.16 -9.55
C ASN A 287 -10.99 -5.64 -8.09
N ASP A 288 -10.23 -6.68 -7.85
CA ASP A 288 -10.00 -7.24 -6.52
C ASP A 288 -8.61 -6.89 -5.98
N THR A 289 -7.98 -5.85 -6.55
CA THR A 289 -6.67 -5.36 -6.12
C THR A 289 -6.69 -3.85 -5.88
N VAL A 290 -6.11 -3.44 -4.75
CA VAL A 290 -5.74 -2.06 -4.45
C VAL A 290 -4.22 -1.99 -4.34
N VAL A 291 -3.62 -1.08 -5.11
CA VAL A 291 -2.22 -0.69 -4.99
C VAL A 291 -2.15 0.59 -4.18
N LEU A 292 -1.35 0.64 -3.14
CA LEU A 292 -1.13 1.83 -2.31
C LEU A 292 0.38 2.08 -2.23
N THR A 293 0.83 3.28 -2.61
CA THR A 293 2.22 3.67 -2.40
C THR A 293 2.43 4.25 -1.02
N TYR A 294 3.64 4.12 -0.47
CA TYR A 294 4.06 4.79 0.75
C TYR A 294 5.57 5.07 0.73
N ALA A 295 6.02 5.95 1.59
CA ALA A 295 7.42 6.27 1.80
C ALA A 295 7.59 6.77 3.24
N GLU A 296 8.80 6.72 3.76
CA GLU A 296 9.11 7.12 5.14
C GLU A 296 8.80 8.60 5.43
N PHE A 297 9.00 9.48 4.45
CA PHE A 297 8.73 10.92 4.52
C PHE A 297 8.68 11.54 3.11
N GLY A 298 8.43 12.84 3.02
CA GLY A 298 8.55 13.63 1.80
C GLY A 298 9.89 14.40 1.74
N ARG A 299 9.94 15.41 0.88
CA ARG A 299 11.11 16.27 0.71
C ARG A 299 10.77 17.72 1.00
N ARG A 300 11.76 18.49 1.48
CA ARG A 300 11.60 19.93 1.66
C ARG A 300 11.21 20.63 0.37
N PRO A 301 10.32 21.63 0.42
CA PRO A 301 9.97 22.42 -0.76
C PRO A 301 11.18 23.10 -1.41
N LYS A 302 12.10 23.60 -0.60
CA LYS A 302 13.31 24.27 -1.09
C LYS A 302 14.35 23.27 -1.56
N GLU A 303 14.86 23.46 -2.79
CA GLU A 303 16.02 22.72 -3.28
C GLU A 303 17.30 23.08 -2.52
N ASN A 304 18.23 22.15 -2.43
CA ASN A 304 19.54 22.36 -1.82
C ASN A 304 20.59 22.76 -2.88
N VAL A 305 21.77 23.16 -2.42
CA VAL A 305 22.86 23.61 -3.30
C VAL A 305 23.44 22.51 -4.18
N SER A 306 23.24 21.24 -3.82
CA SER A 306 23.76 20.06 -4.52
C SER A 306 22.81 19.56 -5.63
N GLY A 307 21.73 20.29 -5.94
CA GLY A 307 20.77 19.91 -6.97
C GLY A 307 19.86 18.75 -6.56
N GLY A 308 19.52 18.68 -5.28
CA GLY A 308 18.57 17.76 -4.68
C GLY A 308 17.72 18.44 -3.63
N THR A 309 17.10 17.64 -2.75
CA THR A 309 16.28 18.12 -1.65
C THR A 309 16.60 17.36 -0.36
N ASP A 310 16.46 18.05 0.77
CA ASP A 310 16.59 17.42 2.09
C ASP A 310 15.29 16.75 2.51
N HIS A 311 15.36 15.90 3.55
CA HIS A 311 14.20 15.24 4.14
C HIS A 311 13.16 16.26 4.60
N GLY A 312 11.89 15.99 4.33
CA GLY A 312 10.78 16.87 4.63
C GLY A 312 9.49 16.11 4.91
N THR A 313 8.38 16.82 4.87
CA THR A 313 7.05 16.30 5.22
C THR A 313 6.08 16.43 4.05
N ALA A 314 4.80 16.11 4.29
CA ALA A 314 3.69 16.39 3.37
C ALA A 314 3.88 15.81 1.96
N ASN A 315 4.14 14.51 1.89
CA ASN A 315 4.40 13.78 0.65
C ASN A 315 3.14 13.57 -0.21
N VAL A 316 3.34 12.99 -1.38
CA VAL A 316 2.29 12.55 -2.31
C VAL A 316 2.35 11.04 -2.45
N HIS A 317 1.19 10.39 -2.33
CA HIS A 317 1.04 8.96 -2.52
C HIS A 317 -0.08 8.63 -3.51
N PHE A 318 -0.06 7.43 -4.04
CA PHE A 318 -1.03 6.94 -5.02
C PHE A 318 -1.84 5.78 -4.44
N ALA A 319 -3.13 5.75 -4.75
CA ALA A 319 -3.93 4.55 -4.66
C ALA A 319 -4.49 4.22 -6.06
N LEU A 320 -4.32 2.96 -6.51
CA LEU A 320 -4.71 2.52 -7.85
C LEU A 320 -5.46 1.19 -7.77
N GLY A 321 -6.39 0.96 -8.69
CA GLY A 321 -7.16 -0.27 -8.76
C GLY A 321 -8.49 -0.10 -9.47
N GLY A 322 -9.12 -1.18 -9.90
CA GLY A 322 -10.39 -1.12 -10.63
C GLY A 322 -11.53 -0.52 -9.80
N ARG A 323 -11.51 -0.71 -8.49
CA ARG A 323 -12.49 -0.13 -7.54
C ARG A 323 -12.01 1.17 -6.89
N VAL A 324 -10.89 1.74 -7.32
CA VAL A 324 -10.47 3.05 -6.83
C VAL A 324 -11.37 4.13 -7.42
N ALA A 325 -11.82 5.06 -6.58
CA ALA A 325 -12.48 6.30 -6.96
C ALA A 325 -11.38 7.34 -7.27
N GLY A 326 -10.98 7.42 -8.54
CA GLY A 326 -9.90 8.30 -8.95
C GLY A 326 -10.19 9.79 -8.72
N GLY A 327 -9.15 10.54 -8.39
CA GLY A 327 -9.22 11.98 -8.12
C GLY A 327 -8.08 12.47 -7.23
N LEU A 328 -8.11 13.77 -6.91
CA LEU A 328 -7.19 14.37 -5.93
C LEU A 328 -7.85 14.33 -4.55
N TYR A 329 -7.12 13.84 -3.54
CA TYR A 329 -7.54 13.76 -2.15
C TYR A 329 -6.59 14.53 -1.25
N GLY A 330 -7.10 15.14 -0.19
CA GLY A 330 -6.35 16.08 0.63
C GLY A 330 -6.23 17.46 -0.04
N SER A 331 -5.30 18.26 0.44
CA SER A 331 -4.97 19.57 -0.13
C SER A 331 -3.51 19.62 -0.52
N ALA A 332 -3.19 20.43 -1.54
CA ALA A 332 -1.80 20.74 -1.85
C ALA A 332 -1.14 21.38 -0.62
N PRO A 333 0.09 21.01 -0.29
CA PRO A 333 0.83 21.66 0.79
C PRO A 333 0.96 23.16 0.56
N ASP A 334 0.75 23.99 1.59
CA ASP A 334 0.99 25.43 1.51
C ASP A 334 2.52 25.68 1.58
N ILE A 335 3.14 25.76 0.42
CA ILE A 335 4.59 25.95 0.31
C ILE A 335 5.00 27.44 0.38
N ALA A 336 4.07 28.35 0.39
CA ALA A 336 4.30 29.77 0.66
C ALA A 336 4.44 30.06 2.16
N ARG A 337 3.87 29.18 3.01
CA ARG A 337 3.91 29.30 4.48
C ARG A 337 4.49 28.02 5.08
N LEU A 338 5.79 28.01 5.26
CA LEU A 338 6.52 26.89 5.86
C LEU A 338 6.64 27.08 7.37
N SER A 339 6.71 25.97 8.10
CA SER A 339 7.08 25.94 9.52
C SER A 339 8.51 26.44 9.76
N GLY A 340 8.88 26.68 11.01
CA GLY A 340 10.21 27.18 11.36
C GLY A 340 11.37 26.28 10.94
N ASP A 341 11.10 25.00 10.69
CA ASP A 341 12.04 24.01 10.18
C ASP A 341 12.07 23.90 8.63
N GLY A 342 11.29 24.75 7.94
CA GLY A 342 11.24 24.78 6.48
C GLY A 342 10.36 23.70 5.82
N ASN A 343 9.47 23.09 6.57
CA ASN A 343 8.53 22.08 6.09
C ASN A 343 7.10 22.63 5.94
N PRO A 344 6.31 22.14 4.99
CA PRO A 344 4.88 22.41 4.94
C PRO A 344 4.13 21.55 5.95
N THR A 345 2.98 22.05 6.42
CA THR A 345 2.06 21.28 7.24
C THR A 345 1.43 20.15 6.40
N TYR A 346 1.31 18.95 6.96
CA TYR A 346 0.58 17.87 6.31
C TYR A 346 -0.94 18.12 6.31
N ALA A 347 -1.63 17.55 5.33
CA ALA A 347 -3.08 17.69 5.16
C ALA A 347 -3.83 16.37 5.45
N LEU A 348 -3.22 15.25 5.13
CA LEU A 348 -3.77 13.92 5.36
C LEU A 348 -2.85 13.12 6.28
N ASP A 349 -3.41 12.55 7.33
CA ASP A 349 -2.71 11.54 8.11
C ASP A 349 -2.65 10.24 7.31
N PHE A 350 -1.45 9.66 7.14
CA PHE A 350 -1.25 8.44 6.36
C PHE A 350 -2.08 7.26 6.88
N ARG A 351 -2.34 7.21 8.20
CA ARG A 351 -3.16 6.18 8.82
C ARG A 351 -4.61 6.20 8.34
N GLY A 352 -5.07 7.34 7.78
CA GLY A 352 -6.36 7.42 7.08
C GLY A 352 -6.40 6.55 5.82
N ALA A 353 -5.28 6.40 5.10
CA ALA A 353 -5.20 5.47 3.97
C ALA A 353 -5.25 4.00 4.45
N TYR A 354 -4.56 3.67 5.55
CA TYR A 354 -4.64 2.34 6.15
C TYR A 354 -6.04 2.03 6.70
N ALA A 355 -6.69 3.01 7.34
CA ALA A 355 -8.09 2.89 7.78
C ALA A 355 -9.04 2.61 6.59
N THR A 356 -8.79 3.21 5.43
CA THR A 356 -9.57 2.92 4.22
C THR A 356 -9.41 1.47 3.77
N VAL A 357 -8.18 0.95 3.78
CA VAL A 357 -7.92 -0.47 3.45
C VAL A 357 -8.59 -1.39 4.48
N LEU A 358 -8.42 -1.11 5.76
CA LEU A 358 -8.99 -1.94 6.81
C LEU A 358 -10.52 -1.93 6.77
N ASP A 359 -11.15 -0.76 6.88
CA ASP A 359 -12.60 -0.63 7.03
C ASP A 359 -13.37 -0.90 5.74
N ARG A 360 -12.86 -0.40 4.59
CA ARG A 360 -13.62 -0.36 3.32
C ARG A 360 -13.20 -1.45 2.35
N TRP A 361 -11.93 -1.87 2.37
CA TRP A 361 -11.43 -2.89 1.47
C TRP A 361 -11.61 -4.29 2.05
N TRP A 362 -11.22 -4.48 3.32
CA TRP A 362 -11.28 -5.78 3.98
C TRP A 362 -12.45 -5.97 4.93
N GLY A 363 -13.02 -4.91 5.50
CA GLY A 363 -14.06 -4.99 6.52
C GLY A 363 -13.51 -5.31 7.92
N VAL A 364 -12.26 -4.93 8.20
CA VAL A 364 -11.59 -5.08 9.49
C VAL A 364 -11.68 -3.76 10.26
N ASP A 365 -12.02 -3.78 11.55
CA ASP A 365 -12.10 -2.53 12.36
C ASP A 365 -10.71 -1.87 12.48
N SER A 366 -10.56 -0.73 11.81
CA SER A 366 -9.29 0.01 11.78
C SER A 366 -8.87 0.54 13.15
N ARG A 367 -9.80 0.78 14.07
CA ARG A 367 -9.51 1.33 15.41
C ARG A 367 -8.74 0.33 16.27
N GLU A 368 -9.10 -0.95 16.17
CA GLU A 368 -8.43 -2.03 16.85
C GLU A 368 -6.99 -2.18 16.34
N VAL A 369 -6.83 -2.16 15.01
CA VAL A 369 -5.54 -2.38 14.36
C VAL A 369 -4.59 -1.19 14.52
N LEU A 370 -5.08 0.03 14.33
CA LEU A 370 -4.26 1.24 14.34
C LEU A 370 -4.10 1.88 15.73
N GLY A 371 -4.84 1.39 16.73
CA GLY A 371 -4.80 1.92 18.09
C GLY A 371 -5.42 3.32 18.24
N GLY A 372 -6.26 3.73 17.28
CA GLY A 372 -6.88 5.05 17.28
C GLY A 372 -7.92 5.22 16.18
N ARG A 373 -8.60 6.37 16.18
CA ARG A 373 -9.56 6.72 15.15
C ARG A 373 -8.91 7.61 14.09
N TYR A 374 -8.78 7.09 12.88
CA TYR A 374 -8.31 7.83 11.72
C TYR A 374 -9.40 7.85 10.66
N ALA A 375 -9.75 9.04 10.19
CA ALA A 375 -10.79 9.17 9.16
C ALA A 375 -10.36 8.49 7.86
N PRO A 376 -11.11 7.49 7.36
CA PRO A 376 -10.79 6.87 6.09
C PRO A 376 -10.81 7.89 4.95
N ILE A 377 -9.82 7.82 4.06
CA ILE A 377 -9.77 8.63 2.85
C ILE A 377 -10.67 7.97 1.81
N PRO A 378 -11.67 8.65 1.22
CA PRO A 378 -12.71 8.01 0.42
C PRO A 378 -12.26 7.68 -1.03
N PHE A 379 -11.08 7.08 -1.20
CA PHE A 379 -10.55 6.72 -2.51
C PHE A 379 -11.03 5.35 -3.05
N LEU A 380 -11.99 4.71 -2.40
CA LEU A 380 -12.64 3.49 -2.89
C LEU A 380 -14.08 3.78 -3.29
N LYS A 381 -14.51 3.18 -4.39
CA LYS A 381 -15.91 3.18 -4.81
C LYS A 381 -16.74 2.40 -3.78
N ALA A 382 -17.96 2.88 -3.52
CA ALA A 382 -18.91 2.22 -2.64
C ALA A 382 -19.33 0.84 -3.16
#